data_71c9534db43dac60b29b4209776c6cf1
#
_entry.id   71c9534db43dac60b29b4209776c6cf1
#
_cell.length_a   1.000
_cell.length_b   1.000
_cell.length_c   1.000
_cell.angle_alpha   90.00
_cell.angle_beta   90.00
_cell.angle_gamma   90.00
#
_symmetry.space_group_name_H-M   'P 1'
#
loop_
_entity.id
_entity.type
_entity.pdbx_description
1 polymer ?
#
loop_
_entity_poly.entity_id
_entity_poly.type
_entity_poly.pdbx_seq_one_letter_code
_entity_poly.pdbx_strand_id
1 'polypeptide(L)'
;SNRYRVDIGFKGKRYYVGLFEDYDEAVQARLEAENLIHNSFINIWKEWNQKEQEDPQWGKEHPLVFNVRKVNGELQVEAGCQEIKTS
;
A
#
# COMPACT_ATOMS: atom_id res chain seq x y z
N SER A 1 22.34 11.25 -3.36
CA SER A 1 21.66 11.05 -2.09
C SER A 1 21.06 9.67 -2.03
N ASN A 2 21.24 9.00 -0.90
CA ASN A 2 20.70 7.67 -0.68
C ASN A 2 19.24 7.76 -0.25
N ARG A 3 18.42 7.00 -0.93
CA ARG A 3 17.01 6.87 -0.55
C ARG A 3 16.72 5.42 -0.24
N TYR A 4 15.78 5.21 0.66
CA TYR A 4 15.39 3.88 1.12
C TYR A 4 14.01 3.55 0.60
N ARG A 5 13.95 2.55 -0.26
CA ARG A 5 12.69 2.08 -0.83
C ARG A 5 12.08 1.03 0.09
N VAL A 6 10.79 1.19 0.36
CA VAL A 6 10.04 0.23 1.18
C VAL A 6 8.98 -0.44 0.30
N ASP A 7 9.06 -1.76 0.23
CA ASP A 7 8.06 -2.61 -0.41
C ASP A 7 7.61 -3.65 0.60
N ILE A 8 6.41 -4.17 0.44
CA ILE A 8 5.90 -5.22 1.30
C ILE A 8 5.26 -6.32 0.45
N GLY A 9 5.42 -7.57 0.87
CA GLY A 9 4.87 -8.70 0.14
C GLY A 9 3.57 -9.19 0.74
N PHE A 10 2.62 -9.56 -0.14
CA PHE A 10 1.38 -10.17 0.28
C PHE A 10 0.87 -11.06 -0.86
N LYS A 11 0.64 -12.33 -0.55
CA LYS A 11 0.14 -13.32 -1.50
C LYS A 11 0.95 -13.38 -2.79
N GLY A 12 2.26 -13.37 -2.64
CA GLY A 12 3.18 -13.50 -3.77
C GLY A 12 3.37 -12.25 -4.59
N LYS A 13 2.74 -11.15 -4.20
CA LYS A 13 2.87 -9.87 -4.90
C LYS A 13 3.54 -8.86 -3.99
N ARG A 14 4.36 -8.00 -4.59
CA ARG A 14 5.02 -6.93 -3.85
C ARG A 14 4.30 -5.62 -4.08
N TYR A 15 4.10 -4.90 -2.98
CA TYR A 15 3.42 -3.60 -3.00
C TYR A 15 4.40 -2.53 -2.59
N TYR A 16 4.46 -1.47 -3.37
CA TYR A 16 5.30 -0.33 -3.06
C TYR A 16 4.67 0.49 -1.93
N VAL A 17 5.45 0.79 -0.89
CA VAL A 17 5.01 1.59 0.25
C VAL A 17 5.50 3.03 0.12
N GLY A 18 6.77 3.22 -0.15
CA GLY A 18 7.29 4.57 -0.28
C GLY A 18 8.79 4.61 -0.47
N LEU A 19 9.28 5.82 -0.67
CA LEU A 19 10.70 6.12 -0.85
C LEU A 19 11.07 7.21 0.18
N PHE A 20 12.07 6.93 1.00
CA PHE A 20 12.40 7.79 2.13
C PHE A 20 13.87 8.18 2.12
N GLU A 21 14.15 9.42 2.49
CA GLU A 21 15.53 9.88 2.66
C GLU A 21 16.07 9.53 4.04
N ASP A 22 15.19 9.43 5.03
CA ASP A 22 15.54 9.11 6.41
C ASP A 22 15.33 7.63 6.66
N TYR A 23 16.38 6.95 7.12
CA TYR A 23 16.33 5.52 7.40
C TYR A 23 15.28 5.17 8.46
N ASP A 24 15.20 5.99 9.52
CA ASP A 24 14.24 5.73 10.59
C ASP A 24 12.80 5.84 10.11
N GLU A 25 12.53 6.78 9.21
CA GLU A 25 11.21 6.89 8.59
C GLU A 25 10.90 5.67 7.72
N ALA A 26 11.89 5.18 6.99
CA ALA A 26 11.70 3.98 6.18
C ALA A 26 11.38 2.77 7.05
N VAL A 27 12.09 2.62 8.17
CA VAL A 27 11.82 1.53 9.12
C VAL A 27 10.41 1.64 9.70
N GLN A 28 10.02 2.84 10.08
CA GLN A 28 8.68 3.06 10.65
C GLN A 28 7.59 2.77 9.62
N ALA A 29 7.77 3.23 8.38
CA ALA A 29 6.82 2.96 7.32
C ALA A 29 6.67 1.45 7.07
N ARG A 30 7.78 0.72 7.11
CA ARG A 30 7.74 -0.73 6.93
C ARG A 30 6.99 -1.41 8.07
N LEU A 31 7.26 -1.00 9.31
CA LEU A 31 6.57 -1.57 10.47
C LEU A 31 5.07 -1.30 10.42
N GLU A 32 4.69 -0.08 10.04
CA GLU A 32 3.28 0.26 9.90
C GLU A 32 2.60 -0.54 8.79
N ALA A 33 3.30 -0.75 7.67
CA ALA A 33 2.78 -1.56 6.57
C ALA A 33 2.62 -3.02 6.98
N GLU A 34 3.59 -3.57 7.72
CA GLU A 34 3.49 -4.94 8.23
C GLU A 34 2.33 -5.09 9.21
N ASN A 35 2.13 -4.09 10.05
CA ASN A 35 1.00 -4.06 10.98
C ASN A 35 -0.32 -4.08 10.23
N LEU A 36 -0.41 -3.31 9.15
CA LEU A 36 -1.61 -3.26 8.32
C LEU A 36 -1.88 -4.62 7.66
N ILE A 37 -0.82 -5.28 7.18
CA ILE A 37 -0.92 -6.61 6.59
C ILE A 37 -1.49 -7.62 7.60
N HIS A 38 -1.01 -7.57 8.85
CA HIS A 38 -1.47 -8.51 9.87
C HIS A 38 -2.89 -8.24 10.35
N ASN A 39 -3.33 -6.99 10.35
CA ASN A 39 -4.58 -6.63 11.04
C ASN A 39 -5.77 -6.44 10.11
N SER A 40 -5.61 -5.74 9.00
CA SER A 40 -6.77 -5.32 8.21
C SER A 40 -6.64 -5.45 6.71
N PHE A 41 -5.42 -5.57 6.19
CA PHE A 41 -5.23 -5.58 4.74
C PHE A 41 -5.91 -6.76 4.06
N ILE A 42 -5.99 -7.91 4.73
CA ILE A 42 -6.64 -9.10 4.15
C ILE A 42 -8.09 -8.80 3.78
N ASN A 43 -8.81 -8.03 4.60
CA ASN A 43 -10.20 -7.69 4.32
C ASN A 43 -10.31 -6.74 3.13
N ILE A 44 -9.42 -5.75 3.06
CA ILE A 44 -9.34 -4.83 1.93
C ILE A 44 -9.04 -5.60 0.65
N TRP A 45 -8.08 -6.53 0.73
CA TRP A 45 -7.68 -7.35 -0.41
C TRP A 45 -8.82 -8.24 -0.88
N LYS A 46 -9.56 -8.85 0.05
CA LYS A 46 -10.68 -9.74 -0.31
C LYS A 46 -11.77 -9.00 -1.08
N GLU A 47 -12.14 -7.82 -0.61
CA GLU A 47 -13.13 -6.99 -1.31
C GLU A 47 -12.64 -6.58 -2.69
N TRP A 48 -11.40 -6.13 -2.77
CA TRP A 48 -10.82 -5.73 -4.04
C TRP A 48 -10.74 -6.92 -5.01
N ASN A 49 -10.28 -8.06 -4.51
CA ASN A 49 -10.11 -9.25 -5.33
C ASN A 49 -11.44 -9.75 -5.89
N GLN A 50 -12.50 -9.69 -5.08
CA GLN A 50 -13.83 -10.09 -5.55
C GLN A 50 -14.30 -9.23 -6.71
N LYS A 51 -14.13 -7.92 -6.59
CA LYS A 51 -14.51 -6.99 -7.67
C LYS A 51 -13.65 -7.20 -8.91
N GLU A 52 -12.37 -7.42 -8.72
CA GLU A 52 -11.44 -7.63 -9.83
C GLU A 52 -11.78 -8.94 -10.58
N GLN A 53 -12.19 -9.98 -9.86
CA GLN A 53 -12.61 -11.24 -10.47
C GLN A 53 -13.87 -11.07 -11.33
N GLU A 54 -14.80 -10.26 -10.86
CA GLU A 54 -16.04 -9.99 -11.57
C GLU A 54 -15.82 -9.06 -12.77
N ASP A 55 -14.88 -8.13 -12.65
CA ASP A 55 -14.58 -7.14 -13.67
C ASP A 55 -13.08 -6.83 -13.70
N PRO A 56 -12.31 -7.59 -14.50
CA PRO A 56 -10.86 -7.37 -14.57
C PRO A 56 -10.46 -5.98 -15.02
N GLN A 57 -11.29 -5.33 -15.84
CA GLN A 57 -11.00 -3.96 -16.25
C GLN A 57 -11.09 -3.00 -15.07
N TRP A 58 -12.09 -3.21 -14.20
CA TRP A 58 -12.18 -2.44 -12.97
C TRP A 58 -10.92 -2.59 -12.13
N GLY A 59 -10.40 -3.81 -12.02
CA GLY A 59 -9.17 -4.08 -11.27
C GLY A 59 -7.97 -3.32 -11.81
N LYS A 60 -7.86 -3.21 -13.12
CA LYS A 60 -6.77 -2.45 -13.75
C LYS A 60 -6.89 -0.95 -13.47
N GLU A 61 -8.12 -0.45 -13.40
CA GLU A 61 -8.38 0.96 -13.15
C GLU A 61 -8.33 1.32 -11.66
N HIS A 62 -8.36 0.31 -10.79
CA HIS A 62 -8.40 0.51 -9.34
C HIS A 62 -7.37 -0.37 -8.64
N PRO A 63 -6.07 -0.20 -8.94
CA PRO A 63 -5.07 -1.04 -8.28
C PRO A 63 -5.00 -0.78 -6.79
N LEU A 64 -4.71 -1.83 -6.02
CA LEU A 64 -4.44 -1.69 -4.59
C LEU A 64 -3.09 -1.01 -4.39
N VAL A 65 -3.07 0.01 -3.57
CA VAL A 65 -1.86 0.77 -3.26
C VAL A 65 -1.76 1.04 -1.77
N PHE A 66 -0.53 1.26 -1.32
CA PHE A 66 -0.24 1.75 0.02
C PHE A 66 0.10 3.23 -0.07
N ASN A 67 -0.41 4.00 0.86
CA ASN A 67 -0.12 5.43 0.94
C ASN A 67 0.44 5.76 2.31
N VAL A 68 1.49 6.57 2.32
CA VAL A 68 2.14 7.01 3.55
C VAL A 68 1.86 8.49 3.73
N ARG A 69 1.48 8.88 4.94
CA ARG A 69 1.29 10.29 5.27
C ARG A 69 1.77 10.55 6.70
N LYS A 70 2.06 11.81 6.99
CA LYS A 70 2.43 12.22 8.34
C LYS A 70 1.24 12.90 8.99
N VAL A 71 0.91 12.46 10.20
CA VAL A 71 -0.13 13.06 11.01
C VAL A 71 0.48 13.39 12.36
N ASN A 72 0.56 14.68 12.69
CA ASN A 72 1.18 15.14 13.94
C ASN A 72 2.60 14.63 14.12
N GLY A 73 3.36 14.59 13.01
CA GLY A 73 4.76 14.15 13.05
C GLY A 73 4.96 12.65 13.01
N GLU A 74 3.89 11.86 13.06
CA GLU A 74 3.98 10.41 12.99
C GLU A 74 3.61 9.89 11.61
N LEU A 75 4.34 8.88 11.14
CA LEU A 75 4.04 8.23 9.88
C LEU A 75 2.88 7.27 10.05
N GLN A 76 1.93 7.38 9.12
CA GLN A 76 0.80 6.46 9.05
C GLN A 76 0.76 5.85 7.66
N VAL A 77 0.44 4.56 7.58
CA VAL A 77 0.33 3.84 6.32
C VAL A 77 -1.11 3.36 6.17
N GLU A 78 -1.69 3.66 5.02
CA GLU A 78 -3.04 3.24 4.68
C GLU A 78 -3.00 2.46 3.38
N ALA A 79 -3.98 1.58 3.19
CA ALA A 79 -4.12 0.83 1.95
C ALA A 79 -5.51 1.03 1.38
N GLY A 80 -5.61 1.05 0.08
CA GLY A 80 -6.90 1.20 -0.59
C GLY A 80 -6.74 1.15 -2.09
N CYS A 81 -7.84 1.38 -2.80
CA CYS A 81 -7.84 1.42 -4.25
C CYS A 81 -7.50 2.82 -4.73
N GLN A 82 -6.58 2.88 -5.66
CA GLN A 82 -6.31 4.13 -6.38
C GLN A 82 -7.20 4.15 -7.62
N GLU A 83 -7.88 5.27 -7.86
CA GLU A 83 -8.64 5.42 -9.07
C GLU A 83 -7.76 6.05 -10.14
N ILE A 84 -7.55 5.32 -11.23
CA ILE A 84 -6.81 5.84 -12.37
C ILE A 84 -7.82 6.37 -13.37
N LYS A 85 -7.87 7.68 -13.52
CA LYS A 85 -8.74 8.30 -14.49
C LYS A 85 -8.05 8.33 -15.85
N THR A 86 -8.57 7.54 -16.77
CA THR A 86 -8.18 7.64 -18.16
C THR A 86 -9.11 8.66 -18.81
N SER A 87 -8.54 9.77 -19.12
CA SER A 87 -9.30 10.80 -19.87
C SER A 87 -9.21 10.53 -21.35
#